data_017e5feb2710d6269113f9dfa27682af
#
_entry.id   017e5feb2710d6269113f9dfa27682af
#
_cell.length_a   1.000
_cell.length_b   1.000
_cell.length_c   1.000
_cell.angle_alpha   90.00
_cell.angle_beta   90.00
_cell.angle_gamma   90.00
#
_symmetry.space_group_name_H-M   'P 1'
#
loop_
_entity.id
_entity.type
_entity.pdbx_description
1 polymer ?
#
loop_
_entity_poly.entity_id
_entity_poly.type
_entity_poly.pdbx_seq_one_letter_code
_entity_poly.pdbx_strand_id
1 'polypeptide(L)'
;MKRLLEEALEAERTDWLGVGRYLRDEAERRDYRNGYYRRDLGTRLGLLRGLRVPRTRRGCRSQLLPRYQRRQESVHGLVREAFLCGVSTRQVGEVLEPVLGESCSAQTVSRITQGLDRAVRAFHRRRLRDDYLYVFLDGVVLKGRDAGGEVRRRWVLVAYGITAAGGRELIAYQLAQGESEASWTAFLQGLFLRGLEGRRLRLVITDGSSGLRAALGLVWPRVPLQRCWAHKLRNIADKVPHKEGSCVREAAAMYQASSRREARNSFRRWAEKWRATRPRAVACVQRDLEELLTFYDFPMAHWRKIRTTNIIERCFREVRRRTRPMSSFTNPASCDRIVFGVISHLNRSWEEKPLKEFTQKA
;
A
#
# COMPACT_ATOMS: atom_id res chain seq x y z
N MET A 1 34.42 -13.63 -6.42
CA MET A 1 33.93 -12.46 -5.66
C MET A 1 34.81 -12.15 -4.44
N LYS A 2 35.07 -13.09 -3.49
CA LYS A 2 35.91 -12.81 -2.30
C LYS A 2 37.28 -12.23 -2.66
N ARG A 3 38.00 -12.89 -3.60
CA ARG A 3 39.33 -12.45 -4.05
C ARG A 3 39.30 -11.05 -4.67
N LEU A 4 38.33 -10.75 -5.53
CA LEU A 4 38.16 -9.42 -6.14
C LEU A 4 37.95 -8.32 -5.09
N LEU A 5 37.13 -8.61 -4.08
CA LEU A 5 36.88 -7.65 -2.99
C LEU A 5 38.14 -7.45 -2.13
N GLU A 6 38.91 -8.51 -1.85
CA GLU A 6 40.15 -8.42 -1.11
C GLU A 6 41.20 -7.62 -1.89
N GLU A 7 41.29 -7.80 -3.22
CA GLU A 7 42.14 -7.05 -4.12
C GLU A 7 41.76 -5.55 -4.15
N ALA A 8 40.46 -5.25 -4.26
CA ALA A 8 39.94 -3.88 -4.24
C ALA A 8 40.22 -3.16 -2.89
N LEU A 9 40.04 -3.86 -1.78
CA LEU A 9 40.38 -3.33 -0.44
C LEU A 9 41.89 -3.06 -0.28
N GLU A 10 42.71 -3.90 -0.90
CA GLU A 10 44.17 -3.71 -0.91
C GLU A 10 44.59 -2.50 -1.76
N ALA A 11 43.96 -2.32 -2.92
CA ALA A 11 44.16 -1.15 -3.77
C ALA A 11 43.76 0.14 -3.03
N GLU A 12 42.54 0.17 -2.43
CA GLU A 12 42.04 1.30 -1.64
C GLU A 12 43.01 1.66 -0.49
N ARG A 13 43.57 0.66 0.21
CA ARG A 13 44.59 0.90 1.24
C ARG A 13 45.86 1.50 0.65
N THR A 14 46.30 1.03 -0.51
CA THR A 14 47.52 1.52 -1.17
C THR A 14 47.35 2.96 -1.61
N ASP A 15 46.23 3.31 -2.22
CA ASP A 15 45.91 4.69 -2.61
C ASP A 15 45.82 5.62 -1.39
N TRP A 16 45.26 5.13 -0.28
CA TRP A 16 45.15 5.90 0.96
C TRP A 16 46.53 6.13 1.59
N LEU A 17 47.44 5.15 1.50
CA LEU A 17 48.83 5.28 2.02
C LEU A 17 49.72 6.20 1.20
N GLY A 18 49.40 6.44 -0.07
CA GLY A 18 50.18 7.21 -1.02
C GLY A 18 51.39 6.45 -1.59
N VAL A 19 51.76 5.29 -1.02
CA VAL A 19 52.95 4.52 -1.41
C VAL A 19 52.61 3.04 -1.66
N GLY A 20 53.25 2.48 -2.67
CA GLY A 20 53.17 1.08 -3.02
C GLY A 20 53.76 0.13 -1.96
N ARG A 21 53.55 -1.17 -2.16
CA ARG A 21 54.19 -2.20 -1.30
C ARG A 21 55.72 -2.22 -1.54
N TYR A 22 56.47 -2.24 -0.46
CA TYR A 22 57.95 -2.24 -0.46
C TYR A 22 58.64 -0.94 -0.92
N LEU A 23 57.92 0.12 -1.27
CA LEU A 23 58.48 1.42 -1.54
C LEU A 23 58.73 2.18 -0.23
N ARG A 24 59.90 2.84 -0.11
CA ARG A 24 60.33 3.60 1.07
C ARG A 24 60.35 5.12 0.80
N ASP A 25 59.25 5.61 0.26
CA ASP A 25 59.07 7.04 0.09
C ASP A 25 58.39 7.62 1.33
N GLU A 26 59.18 8.31 2.17
CA GLU A 26 58.66 8.92 3.41
C GLU A 26 57.94 10.25 3.16
N ALA A 27 58.19 10.92 2.04
CA ALA A 27 57.56 12.20 1.73
C ALA A 27 56.09 12.06 1.33
N GLU A 28 55.74 10.98 0.62
CA GLU A 28 54.37 10.71 0.18
C GLU A 28 53.59 9.81 1.13
N ARG A 29 54.25 9.14 2.08
CA ARG A 29 53.65 8.18 2.98
C ARG A 29 52.78 8.83 4.05
N ARG A 30 51.48 8.55 4.02
CA ARG A 30 50.51 9.07 5.01
C ARG A 30 50.38 8.23 6.27
N ASP A 31 50.63 6.89 6.19
CA ASP A 31 50.49 5.94 7.30
C ASP A 31 51.26 4.63 6.99
N TYR A 32 51.24 3.70 7.92
CA TYR A 32 51.91 2.40 7.82
C TYR A 32 50.90 1.25 7.74
N ARG A 33 51.23 0.21 6.95
CA ARG A 33 50.48 -1.06 6.91
C ARG A 33 50.52 -1.73 8.27
N ASN A 34 49.37 -2.23 8.76
CA ASN A 34 49.25 -2.89 10.06
C ASN A 34 48.49 -4.22 9.95
N GLY A 35 48.96 -5.08 9.03
CA GLY A 35 48.37 -6.40 8.81
C GLY A 35 46.95 -6.39 8.29
N TYR A 36 46.22 -7.42 8.69
CA TYR A 36 44.85 -7.68 8.26
C TYR A 36 44.02 -8.19 9.45
N TYR A 37 42.71 -8.03 9.38
CA TYR A 37 41.78 -8.78 10.21
C TYR A 37 40.82 -9.55 9.31
N ARG A 38 40.23 -10.58 9.87
CA ARG A 38 39.21 -11.39 9.16
C ARG A 38 37.83 -11.02 9.64
N ARG A 39 36.88 -10.98 8.71
CA ARG A 39 35.44 -10.82 9.01
C ARG A 39 34.58 -11.52 7.97
N ASP A 40 33.37 -11.85 8.33
CA ASP A 40 32.39 -12.35 7.41
C ASP A 40 31.56 -11.20 6.84
N LEU A 41 31.11 -11.34 5.58
CA LEU A 41 30.25 -10.37 4.91
C LEU A 41 29.11 -11.08 4.17
N GLY A 42 27.87 -10.84 4.59
CA GLY A 42 26.68 -11.29 3.89
C GLY A 42 26.46 -10.50 2.60
N THR A 43 26.33 -11.22 1.48
CA THR A 43 26.07 -10.67 0.15
C THR A 43 24.82 -11.31 -0.46
N ARG A 44 24.30 -10.77 -1.57
CA ARG A 44 23.20 -11.40 -2.31
C ARG A 44 23.55 -12.77 -2.88
N LEU A 45 24.83 -13.09 -3.01
CA LEU A 45 25.33 -14.36 -3.56
C LEU A 45 25.79 -15.32 -2.44
N GLY A 46 25.46 -15.01 -1.19
CA GLY A 46 25.82 -15.80 -0.02
C GLY A 46 26.82 -15.13 0.91
N LEU A 47 27.28 -15.87 1.91
CA LEU A 47 28.19 -15.41 2.96
C LEU A 47 29.64 -15.55 2.50
N LEU A 48 30.36 -14.45 2.43
CA LEU A 48 31.81 -14.42 2.24
C LEU A 48 32.50 -14.61 3.59
N ARG A 49 32.96 -15.82 3.89
CA ARG A 49 33.62 -16.15 5.15
C ARG A 49 35.09 -15.75 5.16
N GLY A 50 35.55 -15.22 6.28
CA GLY A 50 36.95 -14.91 6.55
C GLY A 50 37.55 -13.92 5.54
N LEU A 51 36.78 -12.91 5.11
CA LEU A 51 37.28 -11.83 4.24
C LEU A 51 38.45 -11.11 4.90
N ARG A 52 39.58 -11.03 4.22
CA ARG A 52 40.79 -10.34 4.71
C ARG A 52 40.68 -8.84 4.47
N VAL A 53 40.50 -8.08 5.55
CA VAL A 53 40.40 -6.62 5.50
C VAL A 53 41.70 -5.99 5.93
N PRO A 54 42.36 -5.17 5.10
CA PRO A 54 43.61 -4.55 5.42
C PRO A 54 43.48 -3.50 6.53
N ARG A 55 44.55 -3.33 7.32
CA ARG A 55 44.63 -2.34 8.41
C ARG A 55 45.79 -1.41 8.20
N THR A 56 45.67 -0.19 8.73
CA THR A 56 46.76 0.77 8.86
C THR A 56 46.92 1.14 10.34
N ARG A 57 48.07 1.73 10.72
CA ARG A 57 48.34 2.07 12.13
C ARG A 57 47.41 3.15 12.67
N ARG A 58 47.14 4.20 11.89
CA ARG A 58 46.25 5.32 12.28
C ARG A 58 44.79 5.09 11.95
N GLY A 59 44.48 4.01 11.19
CA GLY A 59 43.11 3.59 10.87
C GLY A 59 42.55 4.20 9.59
N CYS A 60 42.81 3.56 8.44
CA CYS A 60 42.12 3.87 7.18
C CYS A 60 40.63 3.54 7.28
N ARG A 61 39.77 4.43 6.80
CA ARG A 61 38.33 4.17 6.64
C ARG A 61 38.08 3.75 5.20
N SER A 62 37.77 2.46 5.00
CA SER A 62 37.36 1.96 3.70
C SER A 62 36.03 2.54 3.27
N GLN A 63 35.93 2.99 2.01
CA GLN A 63 34.68 3.38 1.35
C GLN A 63 33.96 2.15 0.80
N LEU A 64 34.70 1.12 0.37
CA LEU A 64 34.18 -0.12 -0.16
C LEU A 64 33.52 -0.97 0.92
N LEU A 65 34.04 -0.93 2.15
CA LEU A 65 33.60 -1.75 3.26
C LEU A 65 33.53 -0.93 4.56
N PRO A 66 32.42 -0.23 4.82
CA PRO A 66 32.24 0.56 6.03
C PRO A 66 32.49 -0.23 7.32
N ARG A 67 33.00 0.45 8.33
CA ARG A 67 33.26 -0.16 9.63
C ARG A 67 31.99 -0.76 10.23
N TYR A 68 32.07 -1.97 10.77
CA TYR A 68 30.93 -2.73 11.35
C TYR A 68 29.85 -3.19 10.37
N GLN A 69 29.98 -2.99 9.06
CA GLN A 69 29.04 -3.51 8.08
C GLN A 69 29.19 -5.04 7.97
N ARG A 70 28.22 -5.79 8.49
CA ARG A 70 28.18 -7.26 8.38
C ARG A 70 27.47 -7.77 7.13
N ARG A 71 26.63 -6.93 6.53
CA ARG A 71 25.82 -7.26 5.35
C ARG A 71 25.82 -6.11 4.37
N GLN A 72 25.79 -6.45 3.08
CA GLN A 72 25.60 -5.44 2.03
C GLN A 72 24.17 -4.88 2.07
N GLU A 73 23.97 -3.62 1.63
CA GLU A 73 22.64 -2.99 1.57
C GLU A 73 21.67 -3.79 0.68
N SER A 74 22.18 -4.49 -0.34
CA SER A 74 21.40 -5.39 -1.18
C SER A 74 20.76 -6.54 -0.40
N VAL A 75 21.38 -7.02 0.70
CA VAL A 75 20.80 -8.03 1.61
C VAL A 75 19.67 -7.40 2.44
N HIS A 76 19.85 -6.16 2.89
CA HIS A 76 18.76 -5.42 3.55
C HIS A 76 17.55 -5.25 2.61
N GLY A 77 17.80 -5.05 1.31
CA GLY A 77 16.75 -5.04 0.28
C GLY A 77 15.96 -6.35 0.24
N LEU A 78 16.64 -7.50 0.19
CA LEU A 78 16.00 -8.82 0.20
C LEU A 78 15.16 -9.06 1.47
N VAL A 79 15.71 -8.71 2.64
CA VAL A 79 15.01 -8.82 3.92
C VAL A 79 13.73 -7.98 3.93
N ARG A 80 13.81 -6.73 3.46
CA ARG A 80 12.65 -5.82 3.35
C ARG A 80 11.61 -6.39 2.38
N GLU A 81 12.04 -6.92 1.24
CA GLU A 81 11.13 -7.48 0.24
C GLU A 81 10.43 -8.74 0.76
N ALA A 82 11.15 -9.68 1.39
CA ALA A 82 10.58 -10.85 2.02
C ALA A 82 9.51 -10.46 3.07
N PHE A 83 9.82 -9.46 3.91
CA PHE A 83 8.86 -8.91 4.87
C PHE A 83 7.62 -8.32 4.18
N LEU A 84 7.80 -7.52 3.13
CA LEU A 84 6.70 -6.92 2.37
C LEU A 84 5.87 -7.96 1.60
N CYS A 85 6.46 -9.11 1.27
CA CYS A 85 5.74 -10.26 0.71
C CYS A 85 4.91 -11.03 1.75
N GLY A 86 4.99 -10.66 3.02
CA GLY A 86 4.16 -11.23 4.09
C GLY A 86 4.85 -12.32 4.91
N VAL A 87 6.16 -12.48 4.77
CA VAL A 87 6.94 -13.36 5.65
C VAL A 87 7.11 -12.67 7.00
N SER A 88 6.77 -13.34 8.08
CA SER A 88 6.91 -12.77 9.43
C SER A 88 8.37 -12.47 9.76
N THR A 89 8.64 -11.53 10.66
CA THR A 89 10.01 -11.18 11.06
C THR A 89 10.80 -12.36 11.62
N ARG A 90 10.12 -13.35 12.19
CA ARG A 90 10.74 -14.59 12.67
C ARG A 90 11.11 -15.49 11.50
N GLN A 91 10.21 -15.68 10.55
CA GLN A 91 10.39 -16.57 9.40
C GLN A 91 11.32 -15.99 8.32
N VAL A 92 11.48 -14.67 8.22
CA VAL A 92 12.38 -14.05 7.23
C VAL A 92 13.81 -14.58 7.40
N GLY A 93 14.27 -14.77 8.65
CA GLY A 93 15.59 -15.32 8.93
C GLY A 93 15.76 -16.75 8.38
N GLU A 94 14.78 -17.59 8.61
CA GLU A 94 14.76 -19.00 8.16
C GLU A 94 14.65 -19.09 6.61
N VAL A 95 13.74 -18.32 6.02
CA VAL A 95 13.52 -18.33 4.55
C VAL A 95 14.74 -17.85 3.78
N LEU A 96 15.48 -16.89 4.32
CA LEU A 96 16.67 -16.33 3.66
C LEU A 96 17.98 -17.05 4.02
N GLU A 97 17.99 -17.89 5.04
CA GLU A 97 19.19 -18.61 5.48
C GLU A 97 19.87 -19.42 4.37
N PRO A 98 19.15 -20.18 3.51
CA PRO A 98 19.78 -20.92 2.41
C PRO A 98 20.48 -20.02 1.38
N VAL A 99 19.98 -18.79 1.21
CA VAL A 99 20.54 -17.81 0.27
C VAL A 99 21.68 -17.02 0.88
N LEU A 100 21.54 -16.64 2.15
CA LEU A 100 22.51 -15.78 2.85
C LEU A 100 23.65 -16.56 3.49
N GLY A 101 23.47 -17.87 3.73
CA GLY A 101 24.42 -18.72 4.42
C GLY A 101 24.50 -18.44 5.94
N GLU A 102 23.59 -17.61 6.46
CA GLU A 102 23.43 -17.30 7.89
C GLU A 102 21.97 -16.90 8.18
N SER A 103 21.50 -17.22 9.38
CA SER A 103 20.18 -16.79 9.83
C SER A 103 20.16 -15.33 10.27
N CYS A 104 19.05 -14.63 9.99
CA CYS A 104 18.78 -13.29 10.47
C CYS A 104 17.85 -13.35 11.67
N SER A 105 18.29 -12.89 12.85
CA SER A 105 17.39 -12.80 14.00
C SER A 105 16.18 -11.88 13.73
N ALA A 106 15.03 -12.20 14.35
CA ALA A 106 13.81 -11.37 14.23
C ALA A 106 14.04 -9.90 14.60
N GLN A 107 14.93 -9.64 15.57
CA GLN A 107 15.31 -8.28 15.95
C GLN A 107 16.09 -7.57 14.84
N THR A 108 17.00 -8.28 14.15
CA THR A 108 17.72 -7.73 12.98
C THR A 108 16.76 -7.42 11.84
N VAL A 109 15.83 -8.35 11.53
CA VAL A 109 14.78 -8.13 10.52
C VAL A 109 13.93 -6.91 10.87
N SER A 110 13.48 -6.79 12.13
CA SER A 110 12.71 -5.64 12.61
C SER A 110 13.47 -4.33 12.40
N ARG A 111 14.76 -4.27 12.76
CA ARG A 111 15.60 -3.07 12.55
C ARG A 111 15.79 -2.72 11.08
N ILE A 112 16.00 -3.71 10.22
CA ILE A 112 16.14 -3.50 8.77
C ILE A 112 14.83 -2.95 8.18
N THR A 113 13.68 -3.48 8.61
CA THR A 113 12.37 -3.03 8.14
C THR A 113 11.99 -1.64 8.64
N GLN A 114 12.52 -1.19 9.79
CA GLN A 114 12.38 0.20 10.25
C GLN A 114 12.99 1.21 9.27
N GLY A 115 13.95 0.79 8.44
CA GLY A 115 14.47 1.63 7.34
C GLY A 115 13.38 2.08 6.35
N LEU A 116 12.21 1.41 6.30
CA LEU A 116 11.06 1.84 5.50
C LEU A 116 10.33 3.05 6.09
N ASP A 117 10.51 3.39 7.37
CA ASP A 117 9.76 4.46 8.04
C ASP A 117 9.98 5.83 7.39
N ARG A 118 11.16 6.07 6.83
CA ARG A 118 11.44 7.31 6.08
C ARG A 118 10.58 7.38 4.81
N ALA A 119 10.47 6.28 4.07
CA ALA A 119 9.68 6.21 2.85
C ALA A 119 8.18 6.30 3.17
N VAL A 120 7.72 5.64 4.24
CA VAL A 120 6.33 5.74 4.75
C VAL A 120 5.99 7.18 5.08
N ARG A 121 6.83 7.87 5.88
CA ARG A 121 6.61 9.28 6.21
C ARG A 121 6.62 10.17 4.99
N ALA A 122 7.52 9.94 4.03
CA ALA A 122 7.56 10.68 2.77
C ALA A 122 6.27 10.50 1.97
N PHE A 123 5.74 9.27 1.89
CA PHE A 123 4.46 8.98 1.23
C PHE A 123 3.30 9.73 1.89
N HIS A 124 3.20 9.72 3.21
CA HIS A 124 2.12 10.41 3.93
C HIS A 124 2.20 11.95 3.83
N ARG A 125 3.39 12.50 3.57
CA ARG A 125 3.62 13.96 3.48
C ARG A 125 3.73 14.48 2.06
N ARG A 126 3.79 13.59 1.06
CA ARG A 126 3.98 14.00 -0.35
C ARG A 126 2.86 14.95 -0.82
N ARG A 127 3.22 15.91 -1.65
CA ARG A 127 2.25 16.71 -2.36
C ARG A 127 1.45 15.81 -3.30
N LEU A 128 0.14 16.03 -3.38
CA LEU A 128 -0.77 15.27 -4.23
C LEU A 128 -1.05 16.04 -5.52
N ARG A 129 -1.37 15.28 -6.58
CA ARG A 129 -1.89 15.85 -7.83
C ARG A 129 -3.38 16.17 -7.65
N ASP A 130 -3.88 17.11 -8.44
CA ASP A 130 -5.31 17.50 -8.47
C ASP A 130 -5.92 17.25 -9.88
N ASP A 131 -5.54 16.14 -10.51
CA ASP A 131 -5.94 15.77 -11.86
C ASP A 131 -6.86 14.55 -11.94
N TYR A 132 -7.37 14.09 -10.80
CA TYR A 132 -8.29 12.95 -10.74
C TYR A 132 -9.71 13.36 -11.15
N LEU A 133 -10.30 12.58 -12.08
CA LEU A 133 -11.72 12.68 -12.42
C LEU A 133 -12.61 11.97 -11.40
N TYR A 134 -12.14 10.83 -10.91
CA TYR A 134 -12.87 9.96 -9.99
C TYR A 134 -12.02 9.64 -8.78
N VAL A 135 -12.59 9.80 -7.60
CA VAL A 135 -11.98 9.36 -6.34
C VAL A 135 -12.89 8.36 -5.66
N PHE A 136 -12.31 7.25 -5.24
CA PHE A 136 -12.97 6.19 -4.49
C PHE A 136 -12.49 6.25 -3.06
N LEU A 137 -13.44 6.22 -2.13
CA LEU A 137 -13.17 6.24 -0.69
C LEU A 137 -13.82 5.02 -0.05
N ASP A 138 -13.05 4.32 0.77
CA ASP A 138 -13.52 3.13 1.46
C ASP A 138 -12.73 2.91 2.75
N GLY A 139 -13.38 2.35 3.76
CA GLY A 139 -12.75 1.92 4.99
C GLY A 139 -12.51 0.41 4.99
N VAL A 140 -11.29 0.00 5.24
CA VAL A 140 -10.91 -1.41 5.25
C VAL A 140 -10.46 -1.82 6.64
N VAL A 141 -11.05 -2.89 7.17
CA VAL A 141 -10.63 -3.46 8.45
C VAL A 141 -9.50 -4.46 8.24
N LEU A 142 -8.39 -4.22 8.91
CA LEU A 142 -7.31 -5.18 9.10
C LEU A 142 -7.40 -5.73 10.54
N LYS A 143 -7.32 -7.06 10.67
CA LYS A 143 -7.25 -7.72 11.97
C LYS A 143 -5.77 -7.91 12.32
N GLY A 144 -5.38 -7.55 13.53
CA GLY A 144 -4.06 -7.77 14.08
C GLY A 144 -4.18 -8.15 15.55
N ARG A 145 -3.12 -8.69 16.15
CA ARG A 145 -3.03 -8.90 17.59
C ARG A 145 -2.17 -7.80 18.19
N ASP A 146 -2.52 -7.32 19.38
CA ASP A 146 -1.65 -6.41 20.13
C ASP A 146 -0.54 -7.19 20.88
N ALA A 147 0.27 -6.45 21.62
CA ALA A 147 1.35 -7.04 22.42
C ALA A 147 0.85 -8.04 23.49
N GLY A 148 -0.39 -7.91 23.94
CA GLY A 148 -1.05 -8.83 24.89
C GLY A 148 -1.70 -10.04 24.21
N GLY A 149 -1.61 -10.19 22.88
CA GLY A 149 -2.20 -11.29 22.11
C GLY A 149 -3.68 -11.10 21.77
N GLU A 150 -4.31 -9.99 22.17
CA GLU A 150 -5.71 -9.70 21.85
C GLU A 150 -5.88 -9.29 20.39
N VAL A 151 -6.98 -9.77 19.77
CA VAL A 151 -7.33 -9.41 18.40
C VAL A 151 -7.84 -7.97 18.36
N ARG A 152 -7.07 -7.07 17.78
CA ARG A 152 -7.46 -5.67 17.54
C ARG A 152 -7.87 -5.46 16.09
N ARG A 153 -8.95 -4.73 15.88
CA ARG A 153 -9.36 -4.24 14.56
C ARG A 153 -8.70 -2.91 14.32
N ARG A 154 -8.03 -2.76 13.16
CA ARG A 154 -7.47 -1.49 12.70
C ARG A 154 -8.19 -1.08 11.44
N TRP A 155 -8.75 0.08 11.45
CA TRP A 155 -9.36 0.69 10.27
C TRP A 155 -8.28 1.33 9.42
N VAL A 156 -8.39 1.16 8.11
CA VAL A 156 -7.55 1.84 7.12
C VAL A 156 -8.47 2.60 6.20
N LEU A 157 -8.50 3.92 6.33
CA LEU A 157 -9.21 4.80 5.41
C LEU A 157 -8.36 4.92 4.15
N VAL A 158 -8.96 4.81 2.98
CA VAL A 158 -8.26 4.69 1.71
C VAL A 158 -8.86 5.62 0.68
N ALA A 159 -8.00 6.32 -0.07
CA ALA A 159 -8.36 7.06 -1.27
C ALA A 159 -7.65 6.45 -2.50
N TYR A 160 -8.44 6.10 -3.51
CA TYR A 160 -7.97 5.63 -4.81
C TYR A 160 -8.48 6.57 -5.90
N GLY A 161 -7.65 6.94 -6.86
CA GLY A 161 -7.99 7.90 -7.91
C GLY A 161 -7.82 7.36 -9.32
N ILE A 162 -8.65 7.90 -10.24
CA ILE A 162 -8.52 7.69 -11.69
C ILE A 162 -8.44 9.07 -12.35
N THR A 163 -7.40 9.27 -13.18
CA THR A 163 -7.20 10.50 -13.96
C THR A 163 -7.96 10.45 -15.29
N ALA A 164 -8.07 11.60 -15.98
CA ALA A 164 -8.67 11.69 -17.31
C ALA A 164 -7.95 10.82 -18.36
N ALA A 165 -6.65 10.62 -18.20
CA ALA A 165 -5.84 9.76 -19.08
C ALA A 165 -5.90 8.27 -18.72
N GLY A 166 -6.82 7.85 -17.83
CA GLY A 166 -6.92 6.47 -17.38
C GLY A 166 -5.85 6.00 -16.41
N GLY A 167 -4.93 6.90 -16.03
CA GLY A 167 -3.96 6.64 -14.95
C GLY A 167 -4.68 6.41 -13.64
N ARG A 168 -4.15 5.50 -12.81
CA ARG A 168 -4.78 5.11 -11.56
C ARG A 168 -3.75 4.92 -10.46
N GLU A 169 -4.12 5.32 -9.24
CA GLU A 169 -3.27 5.09 -8.08
C GLU A 169 -4.05 5.02 -6.76
N LEU A 170 -3.50 4.33 -5.78
CA LEU A 170 -3.85 4.51 -4.39
C LEU A 170 -3.19 5.82 -3.93
N ILE A 171 -4.01 6.89 -3.84
CA ILE A 171 -3.57 8.26 -3.55
C ILE A 171 -3.01 8.37 -2.14
N ALA A 172 -3.75 7.84 -1.17
CA ALA A 172 -3.40 7.89 0.23
C ALA A 172 -4.15 6.83 1.03
N TYR A 173 -3.64 6.56 2.21
CA TYR A 173 -4.34 5.81 3.25
C TYR A 173 -4.01 6.41 4.63
N GLN A 174 -4.84 6.12 5.62
CA GLN A 174 -4.62 6.51 7.01
C GLN A 174 -5.10 5.40 7.93
N LEU A 175 -4.27 5.04 8.92
CA LEU A 175 -4.69 4.17 10.01
C LEU A 175 -5.60 4.96 10.96
N ALA A 176 -6.76 4.42 11.27
CA ALA A 176 -7.77 5.03 12.12
C ALA A 176 -8.29 4.03 13.17
N GLN A 177 -8.95 4.54 14.20
CA GLN A 177 -9.62 3.70 15.19
C GLN A 177 -11.02 3.27 14.74
N GLY A 178 -11.62 4.00 13.76
CA GLY A 178 -12.94 3.75 13.23
C GLY A 178 -13.26 4.63 12.02
N GLU A 179 -14.43 4.44 11.45
CA GLU A 179 -15.00 5.22 10.34
C GLU A 179 -15.91 6.35 10.83
N SER A 180 -15.50 7.06 11.86
CA SER A 180 -16.26 8.22 12.35
C SER A 180 -16.17 9.40 11.37
N GLU A 181 -17.11 10.33 11.46
CA GLU A 181 -17.08 11.60 10.74
C GLU A 181 -15.76 12.35 10.98
N ALA A 182 -15.31 12.42 12.24
CA ALA A 182 -14.06 13.08 12.59
C ALA A 182 -12.84 12.42 11.90
N SER A 183 -12.79 11.08 11.85
CA SER A 183 -11.71 10.35 11.17
C SER A 183 -11.70 10.64 9.67
N TRP A 184 -12.86 10.61 9.02
CA TRP A 184 -13.00 10.92 7.61
C TRP A 184 -12.69 12.38 7.29
N THR A 185 -13.19 13.32 8.11
CA THR A 185 -12.90 14.76 7.97
C THR A 185 -11.41 15.02 8.05
N ALA A 186 -10.73 14.49 9.06
CA ALA A 186 -9.28 14.64 9.19
C ALA A 186 -8.53 14.04 7.98
N PHE A 187 -8.95 12.87 7.48
CA PHE A 187 -8.35 12.25 6.30
C PHE A 187 -8.53 13.09 5.06
N LEU A 188 -9.76 13.55 4.76
CA LEU A 188 -10.06 14.35 3.58
C LEU A 188 -9.41 15.73 3.62
N GLN A 189 -9.41 16.40 4.77
CA GLN A 189 -8.67 17.65 4.98
C GLN A 189 -7.16 17.46 4.73
N GLY A 190 -6.61 16.32 5.21
CA GLY A 190 -5.23 15.95 4.93
C GLY A 190 -4.94 15.76 3.43
N LEU A 191 -5.88 15.24 2.64
CA LEU A 191 -5.77 15.18 1.18
C LEU A 191 -5.79 16.58 0.55
N PHE A 192 -6.74 17.41 0.98
CA PHE A 192 -6.91 18.78 0.51
C PHE A 192 -5.65 19.63 0.77
N LEU A 193 -5.15 19.64 1.99
CA LEU A 193 -3.95 20.40 2.38
C LEU A 193 -2.68 19.95 1.64
N ARG A 194 -2.65 18.70 1.19
CA ARG A 194 -1.55 18.19 0.36
C ARG A 194 -1.72 18.46 -1.13
N GLY A 195 -2.78 19.13 -1.55
CA GLY A 195 -3.00 19.63 -2.91
C GLY A 195 -4.12 18.94 -3.68
N LEU A 196 -4.83 17.95 -3.14
CA LEU A 196 -6.02 17.36 -3.78
C LEU A 196 -7.24 18.23 -3.45
N GLU A 197 -7.34 19.38 -4.10
CA GLU A 197 -8.43 20.35 -3.89
C GLU A 197 -9.75 19.93 -4.55
N GLY A 198 -9.68 19.01 -5.52
CA GLY A 198 -10.85 18.49 -6.22
C GLY A 198 -11.31 19.35 -7.41
N ARG A 199 -10.46 20.22 -7.96
CA ARG A 199 -10.81 21.13 -9.09
C ARG A 199 -11.28 20.37 -10.33
N ARG A 200 -10.72 19.18 -10.58
CA ARG A 200 -11.09 18.28 -11.70
C ARG A 200 -11.96 17.13 -11.30
N LEU A 201 -12.26 17.01 -10.02
CA LEU A 201 -13.03 15.89 -9.46
C LEU A 201 -14.49 15.97 -9.91
N ARG A 202 -14.96 14.96 -10.62
CA ARG A 202 -16.31 14.88 -11.15
C ARG A 202 -17.22 13.93 -10.37
N LEU A 203 -16.65 12.94 -9.66
CA LEU A 203 -17.42 11.98 -8.91
C LEU A 203 -16.59 11.41 -7.77
N VAL A 204 -17.21 11.28 -6.60
CA VAL A 204 -16.69 10.48 -5.49
C VAL A 204 -17.52 9.22 -5.34
N ILE A 205 -16.87 8.06 -5.26
CA ILE A 205 -17.50 6.75 -5.10
C ILE A 205 -17.24 6.26 -3.67
N THR A 206 -18.32 5.94 -2.92
CA THR A 206 -18.22 5.55 -1.50
C THR A 206 -19.13 4.38 -1.16
N ASP A 207 -18.92 3.76 -0.01
CA ASP A 207 -19.85 2.82 0.60
C ASP A 207 -21.16 3.49 1.07
N GLY A 208 -21.12 4.81 1.28
CA GLY A 208 -22.21 5.65 1.71
C GLY A 208 -22.42 5.65 3.23
N SER A 209 -21.37 5.43 4.03
CA SER A 209 -21.42 5.63 5.48
C SER A 209 -21.74 7.10 5.81
N SER A 210 -22.53 7.32 6.87
CA SER A 210 -22.97 8.66 7.26
C SER A 210 -21.83 9.60 7.63
N GLY A 211 -20.81 9.08 8.31
CA GLY A 211 -19.63 9.86 8.69
C GLY A 211 -18.82 10.33 7.47
N LEU A 212 -18.61 9.46 6.48
CA LEU A 212 -17.93 9.84 5.24
C LEU A 212 -18.74 10.86 4.43
N ARG A 213 -20.06 10.68 4.38
CA ARG A 213 -20.96 11.62 3.68
C ARG A 213 -20.90 13.02 4.30
N ALA A 214 -20.96 13.12 5.62
CA ALA A 214 -20.83 14.40 6.33
C ALA A 214 -19.47 15.07 6.05
N ALA A 215 -18.38 14.30 6.13
CA ALA A 215 -17.04 14.80 5.85
C ALA A 215 -16.88 15.29 4.39
N LEU A 216 -17.49 14.60 3.41
CA LEU A 216 -17.48 15.03 1.99
C LEU A 216 -18.24 16.34 1.79
N GLY A 217 -19.35 16.54 2.50
CA GLY A 217 -20.10 17.80 2.49
C GLY A 217 -19.28 18.99 2.99
N LEU A 218 -18.28 18.76 3.85
CA LEU A 218 -17.38 19.81 4.35
C LEU A 218 -16.22 20.08 3.39
N VAL A 219 -15.64 19.03 2.78
CA VAL A 219 -14.38 19.19 2.02
C VAL A 219 -14.64 19.37 0.52
N TRP A 220 -15.57 18.61 -0.07
CA TRP A 220 -15.93 18.68 -1.49
C TRP A 220 -17.45 18.80 -1.71
N PRO A 221 -18.10 19.85 -1.21
CA PRO A 221 -19.57 19.97 -1.16
C PRO A 221 -20.27 19.94 -2.55
N ARG A 222 -19.54 20.29 -3.61
CA ARG A 222 -20.09 20.36 -4.96
C ARG A 222 -19.86 19.11 -5.81
N VAL A 223 -19.14 18.13 -5.29
CA VAL A 223 -18.82 16.91 -6.04
C VAL A 223 -19.94 15.89 -5.88
N PRO A 224 -20.53 15.40 -6.98
CA PRO A 224 -21.54 14.35 -6.93
C PRO A 224 -21.01 13.08 -6.25
N LEU A 225 -21.94 12.36 -5.59
CA LEU A 225 -21.64 11.11 -4.91
C LEU A 225 -22.25 9.92 -5.66
N GLN A 226 -21.46 8.87 -5.82
CA GLN A 226 -21.93 7.55 -6.24
C GLN A 226 -21.86 6.60 -5.06
N ARG A 227 -22.97 6.05 -4.66
CA ARG A 227 -22.99 4.99 -3.66
C ARG A 227 -22.62 3.64 -4.27
N CYS A 228 -21.76 2.89 -3.62
CA CYS A 228 -21.27 1.60 -4.11
C CYS A 228 -22.39 0.54 -4.18
N TRP A 229 -22.67 0.02 -5.38
CA TRP A 229 -23.63 -1.04 -5.58
C TRP A 229 -23.25 -2.34 -4.88
N ALA A 230 -21.97 -2.69 -4.78
CA ALA A 230 -21.56 -3.91 -4.09
C ALA A 230 -21.92 -3.86 -2.59
N HIS A 231 -21.69 -2.72 -1.92
CA HIS A 231 -22.11 -2.51 -0.53
C HIS A 231 -23.63 -2.47 -0.41
N LYS A 232 -24.35 -1.85 -1.37
CA LYS A 232 -25.80 -1.81 -1.35
C LYS A 232 -26.41 -3.21 -1.47
N LEU A 233 -25.89 -4.06 -2.35
CA LEU A 233 -26.36 -5.44 -2.46
C LEU A 233 -26.14 -6.25 -1.18
N ARG A 234 -25.02 -6.06 -0.48
CA ARG A 234 -24.80 -6.65 0.86
C ARG A 234 -25.85 -6.15 1.85
N ASN A 235 -26.10 -4.83 1.87
CA ASN A 235 -27.12 -4.25 2.76
C ASN A 235 -28.54 -4.76 2.47
N ILE A 236 -28.84 -5.11 1.22
CA ILE A 236 -30.11 -5.78 0.86
C ILE A 236 -30.09 -7.22 1.39
N ALA A 237 -29.00 -7.95 1.16
CA ALA A 237 -28.85 -9.34 1.60
C ALA A 237 -29.00 -9.49 3.12
N ASP A 238 -28.49 -8.53 3.90
CA ASP A 238 -28.63 -8.51 5.37
C ASP A 238 -30.08 -8.32 5.84
N LYS A 239 -31.00 -7.93 4.95
CA LYS A 239 -32.43 -7.68 5.24
C LYS A 239 -33.36 -8.73 4.66
N VAL A 240 -32.82 -9.76 4.02
CA VAL A 240 -33.53 -10.81 3.32
C VAL A 240 -33.03 -12.16 3.82
N PRO A 241 -33.89 -13.14 4.09
CA PRO A 241 -33.50 -14.49 4.42
C PRO A 241 -32.63 -15.13 3.33
N HIS A 242 -31.65 -15.94 3.72
CA HIS A 242 -30.70 -16.58 2.81
C HIS A 242 -31.37 -17.34 1.65
N LYS A 243 -32.51 -17.96 1.90
CA LYS A 243 -33.31 -18.69 0.91
C LYS A 243 -33.94 -17.81 -0.18
N GLU A 244 -33.97 -16.50 0.02
CA GLU A 244 -34.58 -15.54 -0.92
C GLU A 244 -33.51 -14.71 -1.68
N GLY A 245 -32.43 -15.33 -2.06
CA GLY A 245 -31.36 -14.70 -2.86
C GLY A 245 -31.84 -14.10 -4.20
N SER A 246 -33.05 -14.44 -4.68
CA SER A 246 -33.67 -13.82 -5.85
C SER A 246 -33.91 -12.33 -5.67
N CYS A 247 -34.31 -11.87 -4.48
CA CYS A 247 -34.53 -10.46 -4.19
C CYS A 247 -33.24 -9.65 -4.44
N VAL A 248 -32.08 -10.16 -4.00
CA VAL A 248 -30.77 -9.51 -4.20
C VAL A 248 -30.35 -9.58 -5.66
N ARG A 249 -30.53 -10.71 -6.34
CA ARG A 249 -30.17 -10.87 -7.76
C ARG A 249 -31.02 -9.96 -8.67
N GLU A 250 -32.30 -9.85 -8.42
CA GLU A 250 -33.18 -8.97 -9.18
C GLU A 250 -32.86 -7.50 -8.97
N ALA A 251 -32.40 -7.10 -7.77
CA ALA A 251 -31.94 -5.73 -7.54
C ALA A 251 -30.75 -5.35 -8.44
N ALA A 252 -29.96 -6.33 -8.91
CA ALA A 252 -28.86 -6.09 -9.83
C ALA A 252 -29.29 -5.54 -11.19
N ALA A 253 -30.53 -5.78 -11.63
CA ALA A 253 -31.07 -5.25 -12.88
C ALA A 253 -31.03 -3.70 -12.93
N MET A 254 -31.07 -3.02 -11.78
CA MET A 254 -31.02 -1.56 -11.71
C MET A 254 -29.69 -1.00 -12.23
N TYR A 255 -28.56 -1.62 -11.90
CA TYR A 255 -27.24 -1.14 -12.36
C TYR A 255 -26.75 -1.81 -13.65
N GLN A 256 -27.55 -2.74 -14.19
CA GLN A 256 -27.31 -3.38 -15.48
C GLN A 256 -28.15 -2.76 -16.60
N ALA A 257 -29.06 -1.85 -16.27
CA ALA A 257 -29.92 -1.17 -17.22
C ALA A 257 -29.12 -0.33 -18.22
N SER A 258 -29.69 -0.08 -19.39
CA SER A 258 -29.06 0.70 -20.47
C SER A 258 -29.13 2.21 -20.24
N SER A 259 -29.94 2.66 -19.28
CA SER A 259 -30.11 4.09 -18.97
C SER A 259 -30.62 4.28 -17.53
N ARG A 260 -30.43 5.51 -17.01
CA ARG A 260 -30.98 5.93 -15.72
C ARG A 260 -32.51 5.77 -15.64
N ARG A 261 -33.22 6.07 -16.75
CA ARG A 261 -34.64 5.90 -16.85
C ARG A 261 -35.05 4.44 -16.69
N GLU A 262 -34.40 3.55 -17.40
CA GLU A 262 -34.68 2.10 -17.31
C GLU A 262 -34.28 1.54 -15.92
N ALA A 263 -33.22 2.01 -15.32
CA ALA A 263 -32.84 1.66 -13.96
C ALA A 263 -33.90 2.06 -12.93
N ARG A 264 -34.50 3.24 -13.05
CA ARG A 264 -35.67 3.65 -12.22
C ARG A 264 -36.90 2.78 -12.47
N ASN A 265 -37.16 2.41 -13.70
CA ASN A 265 -38.26 1.49 -14.02
C ASN A 265 -38.00 0.08 -13.43
N SER A 266 -36.74 -0.39 -13.49
CA SER A 266 -36.33 -1.64 -12.85
C SER A 266 -36.52 -1.60 -11.33
N PHE A 267 -36.17 -0.46 -10.70
CA PHE A 267 -36.45 -0.25 -9.29
C PHE A 267 -37.96 -0.31 -8.97
N ARG A 268 -38.81 0.36 -9.76
CA ARG A 268 -40.25 0.36 -9.53
C ARG A 268 -40.81 -1.06 -9.56
N ARG A 269 -40.52 -1.86 -10.61
CA ARG A 269 -40.96 -3.26 -10.74
C ARG A 269 -40.42 -4.12 -9.57
N TRP A 270 -39.14 -3.95 -9.20
CA TRP A 270 -38.59 -4.67 -8.08
C TRP A 270 -39.25 -4.27 -6.75
N ALA A 271 -39.44 -2.97 -6.52
CA ALA A 271 -40.09 -2.47 -5.30
C ALA A 271 -41.53 -2.93 -5.18
N GLU A 272 -42.31 -2.93 -6.28
CA GLU A 272 -43.67 -3.42 -6.33
C GLU A 272 -43.75 -4.90 -5.93
N LYS A 273 -42.88 -5.73 -6.51
CA LYS A 273 -42.82 -7.16 -6.21
C LYS A 273 -42.45 -7.46 -4.74
N TRP A 274 -41.49 -6.71 -4.18
CA TRP A 274 -40.91 -7.07 -2.89
C TRP A 274 -41.39 -6.22 -1.70
N ARG A 275 -42.14 -5.16 -1.92
CA ARG A 275 -42.59 -4.24 -0.86
C ARG A 275 -43.45 -4.92 0.21
N ALA A 276 -44.34 -5.78 -0.17
CA ALA A 276 -45.21 -6.48 0.78
C ALA A 276 -44.42 -7.47 1.67
N THR A 277 -43.47 -8.19 1.08
CA THR A 277 -42.73 -9.25 1.79
C THR A 277 -41.41 -8.78 2.39
N ARG A 278 -40.75 -7.77 1.79
CA ARG A 278 -39.44 -7.28 2.18
C ARG A 278 -39.35 -5.73 2.24
N PRO A 279 -40.24 -5.08 3.01
CA PRO A 279 -40.32 -3.61 3.04
C PRO A 279 -39.02 -2.94 3.45
N ARG A 280 -38.25 -3.56 4.37
CA ARG A 280 -36.96 -3.04 4.82
C ARG A 280 -35.89 -3.05 3.71
N ALA A 281 -35.88 -4.03 2.83
CA ALA A 281 -34.96 -4.10 1.69
C ALA A 281 -35.33 -3.02 0.65
N VAL A 282 -36.61 -2.84 0.36
CA VAL A 282 -37.11 -1.81 -0.56
C VAL A 282 -36.79 -0.41 -0.04
N ALA A 283 -37.07 -0.11 1.22
CA ALA A 283 -36.76 1.17 1.85
C ALA A 283 -35.27 1.45 1.85
N CYS A 284 -34.43 0.43 2.03
CA CYS A 284 -32.96 0.55 1.96
C CYS A 284 -32.48 1.06 0.59
N VAL A 285 -33.05 0.57 -0.52
CA VAL A 285 -32.70 1.03 -1.87
C VAL A 285 -33.33 2.38 -2.16
N GLN A 286 -34.61 2.55 -1.85
CA GLN A 286 -35.37 3.77 -2.12
C GLN A 286 -34.73 5.02 -1.53
N ARG A 287 -34.26 4.94 -0.30
CA ARG A 287 -33.57 6.05 0.40
C ARG A 287 -32.36 6.55 -0.35
N ASP A 288 -31.61 5.66 -0.98
CA ASP A 288 -30.30 5.97 -1.57
C ASP A 288 -30.32 5.89 -3.12
N LEU A 289 -31.51 5.77 -3.73
CA LEU A 289 -31.69 5.45 -5.15
C LEU A 289 -30.95 6.44 -6.06
N GLU A 290 -31.06 7.73 -5.81
CA GLU A 290 -30.45 8.74 -6.68
C GLU A 290 -28.92 8.66 -6.63
N GLU A 291 -28.33 8.49 -5.45
CA GLU A 291 -26.89 8.29 -5.31
C GLU A 291 -26.40 6.96 -5.92
N LEU A 292 -27.24 5.94 -5.95
CA LEU A 292 -26.94 4.67 -6.59
C LEU A 292 -26.94 4.77 -8.12
N LEU A 293 -27.69 5.72 -8.69
CA LEU A 293 -27.83 5.91 -10.12
C LEU A 293 -26.97 7.05 -10.69
N THR A 294 -26.15 7.74 -9.87
CA THR A 294 -25.33 8.85 -10.31
C THR A 294 -24.35 8.48 -11.43
N PHE A 295 -23.84 7.24 -11.43
CA PHE A 295 -22.91 6.78 -12.46
C PHE A 295 -23.47 6.83 -13.89
N TYR A 296 -24.81 6.81 -14.06
CA TYR A 296 -25.46 6.93 -15.37
C TYR A 296 -25.28 8.31 -16.03
N ASP A 297 -24.91 9.33 -15.26
CA ASP A 297 -24.65 10.69 -15.77
C ASP A 297 -23.27 10.82 -16.41
N PHE A 298 -22.50 9.73 -16.44
CA PHE A 298 -21.13 9.65 -16.96
C PHE A 298 -21.06 8.76 -18.22
N PRO A 299 -19.98 8.81 -19.00
CA PRO A 299 -19.83 7.96 -20.19
C PRO A 299 -20.04 6.47 -19.90
N MET A 300 -20.77 5.79 -20.76
CA MET A 300 -21.15 4.38 -20.58
C MET A 300 -19.92 3.46 -20.40
N ALA A 301 -18.83 3.77 -21.10
CA ALA A 301 -17.57 3.02 -20.96
C ALA A 301 -17.03 3.03 -19.50
N HIS A 302 -17.32 4.08 -18.73
CA HIS A 302 -16.88 4.24 -17.35
C HIS A 302 -17.75 3.51 -16.32
N TRP A 303 -19.02 3.24 -16.62
CA TRP A 303 -20.02 2.76 -15.66
C TRP A 303 -19.56 1.54 -14.85
N ARG A 304 -18.98 0.56 -15.53
CA ARG A 304 -18.48 -0.66 -14.87
C ARG A 304 -17.41 -0.38 -13.81
N LYS A 305 -16.62 0.66 -13.98
CA LYS A 305 -15.53 1.03 -13.09
C LYS A 305 -16.01 1.89 -11.92
N ILE A 306 -16.93 2.84 -12.16
CA ILE A 306 -17.30 3.87 -11.19
C ILE A 306 -18.52 3.53 -10.33
N ARG A 307 -19.23 2.44 -10.59
CA ARG A 307 -20.42 2.05 -9.81
C ARG A 307 -20.12 1.27 -8.53
N THR A 308 -18.85 0.88 -8.27
CA THR A 308 -18.45 0.11 -7.08
C THR A 308 -17.06 0.49 -6.58
N THR A 309 -16.82 0.30 -5.28
CA THR A 309 -15.49 0.44 -4.66
C THR A 309 -14.67 -0.87 -4.68
N ASN A 310 -15.09 -1.87 -5.43
CA ASN A 310 -14.45 -3.19 -5.50
C ASN A 310 -12.95 -3.14 -5.84
N ILE A 311 -12.48 -2.06 -6.47
CA ILE A 311 -11.06 -1.89 -6.75
C ILE A 311 -10.24 -1.79 -5.45
N ILE A 312 -10.74 -1.05 -4.45
CA ILE A 312 -10.10 -0.93 -3.13
C ILE A 312 -10.12 -2.29 -2.43
N GLU A 313 -11.25 -3.01 -2.47
CA GLU A 313 -11.34 -4.35 -1.88
C GLU A 313 -10.31 -5.32 -2.49
N ARG A 314 -10.08 -5.26 -3.81
CA ARG A 314 -9.06 -6.07 -4.50
C ARG A 314 -7.66 -5.71 -4.05
N CYS A 315 -7.34 -4.42 -3.94
CA CYS A 315 -6.04 -3.95 -3.43
C CYS A 315 -5.80 -4.47 -2.01
N PHE A 316 -6.81 -4.37 -1.15
CA PHE A 316 -6.69 -4.82 0.24
C PHE A 316 -6.78 -6.34 0.41
N ARG A 317 -7.23 -7.08 -0.60
CA ARG A 317 -7.03 -8.55 -0.64
C ARG A 317 -5.54 -8.88 -0.66
N GLU A 318 -4.74 -8.13 -1.41
CA GLU A 318 -3.28 -8.27 -1.42
C GLU A 318 -2.65 -7.90 -0.08
N VAL A 319 -3.12 -6.85 0.60
CA VAL A 319 -2.70 -6.54 1.97
C VAL A 319 -3.05 -7.69 2.91
N ARG A 320 -4.30 -8.16 2.89
CA ARG A 320 -4.75 -9.27 3.74
C ARG A 320 -3.98 -10.56 3.48
N ARG A 321 -3.64 -10.86 2.22
CA ARG A 321 -2.84 -12.05 1.87
C ARG A 321 -1.48 -12.04 2.57
N ARG A 322 -0.86 -10.85 2.68
CA ARG A 322 0.43 -10.68 3.34
C ARG A 322 0.34 -10.60 4.85
N THR A 323 -0.78 -10.13 5.37
CA THR A 323 -0.95 -9.94 6.82
C THR A 323 -1.50 -11.18 7.54
N ARG A 324 -2.21 -12.06 6.85
CA ARG A 324 -2.72 -13.31 7.42
C ARG A 324 -1.64 -14.22 8.02
N PRO A 325 -0.52 -14.51 7.33
CA PRO A 325 0.54 -15.37 7.88
C PRO A 325 1.25 -14.73 9.07
N MET A 326 1.27 -13.41 9.17
CA MET A 326 1.94 -12.69 10.24
C MET A 326 1.22 -12.80 11.59
N SER A 327 0.01 -13.36 11.63
CA SER A 327 -0.89 -13.55 12.79
C SER A 327 -1.03 -12.35 13.74
N SER A 328 -0.13 -11.37 13.73
CA SER A 328 -0.22 -10.16 14.55
C SER A 328 0.61 -9.00 13.99
N PHE A 329 0.02 -7.80 14.00
CA PHE A 329 0.80 -6.59 13.97
C PHE A 329 1.18 -6.23 15.41
N THR A 330 2.43 -6.34 15.75
CA THR A 330 2.93 -6.00 17.10
C THR A 330 2.76 -4.51 17.43
N ASN A 331 2.67 -3.65 16.39
CA ASN A 331 2.44 -2.22 16.56
C ASN A 331 1.87 -1.56 15.27
N PRO A 332 1.30 -0.33 15.36
CA PRO A 332 0.77 0.42 14.22
C PRO A 332 1.81 0.65 13.11
N ALA A 333 3.07 0.91 13.45
CA ALA A 333 4.12 1.18 12.49
C ALA A 333 4.42 -0.04 11.59
N SER A 334 4.34 -1.27 12.13
CA SER A 334 4.49 -2.49 11.33
C SER A 334 3.35 -2.64 10.31
N CYS A 335 2.11 -2.34 10.74
CA CYS A 335 0.95 -2.32 9.84
C CYS A 335 1.14 -1.28 8.73
N ASP A 336 1.57 -0.08 9.08
CA ASP A 336 1.80 1.02 8.15
C ASP A 336 2.85 0.67 7.08
N ARG A 337 3.98 0.07 7.47
CA ARG A 337 5.02 -0.39 6.52
C ARG A 337 4.49 -1.40 5.51
N ILE A 338 3.66 -2.35 5.94
CA ILE A 338 3.12 -3.37 5.04
C ILE A 338 2.09 -2.76 4.09
N VAL A 339 1.17 -1.95 4.60
CA VAL A 339 0.19 -1.25 3.77
C VAL A 339 0.90 -0.37 2.74
N PHE A 340 1.90 0.42 3.18
CA PHE A 340 2.74 1.21 2.28
C PHE A 340 3.43 0.37 1.21
N GLY A 341 4.06 -0.75 1.60
CA GLY A 341 4.78 -1.61 0.66
C GLY A 341 3.87 -2.18 -0.42
N VAL A 342 2.68 -2.65 -0.04
CA VAL A 342 1.69 -3.17 -0.99
C VAL A 342 1.18 -2.05 -1.91
N ILE A 343 0.84 -0.89 -1.36
CA ILE A 343 0.37 0.27 -2.13
C ILE A 343 1.44 0.72 -3.13
N SER A 344 2.68 0.85 -2.70
CA SER A 344 3.79 1.26 -3.56
C SER A 344 4.05 0.26 -4.68
N HIS A 345 3.92 -1.04 -4.40
CA HIS A 345 4.03 -2.08 -5.43
C HIS A 345 2.88 -2.01 -6.44
N LEU A 346 1.64 -1.85 -5.98
CA LEU A 346 0.48 -1.72 -6.85
C LEU A 346 0.56 -0.48 -7.73
N ASN A 347 0.88 0.68 -7.16
CA ASN A 347 1.01 1.93 -7.91
C ASN A 347 2.05 1.79 -9.03
N ARG A 348 3.25 1.27 -8.74
CA ARG A 348 4.27 0.99 -9.76
C ARG A 348 3.78 0.03 -10.83
N SER A 349 3.05 -1.02 -10.48
CA SER A 349 2.52 -1.99 -11.44
C SER A 349 1.46 -1.40 -12.38
N TRP A 350 0.86 -0.27 -12.02
CA TRP A 350 -0.17 0.43 -12.80
C TRP A 350 0.36 1.61 -13.61
N GLU A 351 1.56 2.09 -13.33
CA GLU A 351 2.14 3.31 -13.91
C GLU A 351 2.13 3.29 -15.44
N GLU A 352 2.45 2.13 -16.04
CA GLU A 352 2.46 1.93 -17.49
C GLU A 352 1.20 1.23 -18.03
N LYS A 353 0.15 1.09 -17.21
CA LYS A 353 -1.07 0.35 -17.55
C LYS A 353 -2.33 1.18 -17.33
N PRO A 354 -2.55 2.24 -18.11
CA PRO A 354 -3.76 3.03 -17.99
C PRO A 354 -5.02 2.19 -18.28
N LEU A 355 -6.13 2.61 -17.72
CA LEU A 355 -7.43 1.98 -17.96
C LEU A 355 -7.92 2.38 -19.35
N LYS A 356 -8.05 1.41 -20.25
CA LYS A 356 -8.45 1.63 -21.67
C LYS A 356 -9.81 2.31 -21.80
N GLU A 357 -10.72 2.05 -20.89
CA GLU A 357 -12.07 2.63 -20.88
C GLU A 357 -12.07 4.15 -20.72
N PHE A 358 -10.95 4.75 -20.26
CA PHE A 358 -10.81 6.18 -20.07
C PHE A 358 -9.94 6.84 -21.16
N THR A 359 -9.21 6.05 -21.94
CA THR A 359 -8.32 6.55 -23.01
C THR A 359 -8.94 6.48 -24.39
N GLN A 360 -9.95 5.64 -24.61
CA GLN A 360 -10.67 5.59 -25.87
C GLN A 360 -11.61 6.81 -25.95
N LYS A 361 -11.42 7.66 -26.95
CA LYS A 361 -12.41 8.68 -27.31
C LYS A 361 -13.72 7.94 -27.65
N ALA A 362 -14.80 8.29 -26.96
CA ALA A 362 -16.14 7.79 -27.24
C ALA A 362 -16.59 8.26 -28.63
#